data_d0a4e113340197ced1d375241b70cba1
#
_entry.id   d0a4e113340197ced1d375241b70cba1
#
_cell.length_a   1.000
_cell.length_b   1.000
_cell.length_c   1.000
_cell.angle_alpha   90.00
_cell.angle_beta   90.00
_cell.angle_gamma   90.00
#
_symmetry.space_group_name_H-M   'P 1'
#
loop_
_entity.id
_entity.type
_entity.pdbx_description
1 polymer ?
#
loop_
_entity_poly.entity_id
_entity_poly.type
_entity_poly.pdbx_seq_one_letter_code
_entity_poly.pdbx_strand_id
1 'polypeptide(L)'
;FLVVSGAFAWATGQVMIRNLKNIKGMQVTAWIAVFAVPQLFTMSAIFEDGQIEAIKEAAPLVWWAVVYLGVVMTAFGYFLWNTLIRNHDVGDVAPYLLFLPLFSLFGGIIFLGESPTFPMLVGGLVILCGVGLITIPTSVFRFGFKSKK
;
A
#
# COMPACT_ATOMS: atom_id res chain seq x y z
N PHE A 1 -13.08 9.49 9.15
CA PHE A 1 -12.64 10.71 8.44
C PHE A 1 -11.15 10.65 8.13
N LEU A 2 -10.27 10.47 9.12
CA LEU A 2 -8.79 10.46 8.94
C LEU A 2 -8.31 9.41 7.92
N VAL A 3 -8.85 8.21 7.93
CA VAL A 3 -8.49 7.15 6.98
C VAL A 3 -8.86 7.54 5.54
N VAL A 4 -10.03 8.12 5.34
CA VAL A 4 -10.50 8.53 4.01
C VAL A 4 -9.66 9.69 3.47
N SER A 5 -9.34 10.69 4.31
CA SER A 5 -8.48 11.80 3.91
C SER A 5 -7.06 11.35 3.61
N GLY A 6 -6.51 10.41 4.39
CA GLY A 6 -5.22 9.78 4.11
C GLY A 6 -5.20 9.01 2.78
N ALA A 7 -6.25 8.23 2.51
CA ALA A 7 -6.38 7.52 1.24
C ALA A 7 -6.49 8.47 0.04
N PHE A 8 -7.22 9.57 0.18
CA PHE A 8 -7.33 10.60 -0.85
C PHE A 8 -5.99 11.30 -1.12
N ALA A 9 -5.27 11.68 -0.06
CA ALA A 9 -3.95 12.29 -0.18
C ALA A 9 -2.96 11.32 -0.85
N TRP A 10 -2.97 10.04 -0.47
CA TRP A 10 -2.14 9.01 -1.06
C TRP A 10 -2.46 8.83 -2.56
N ALA A 11 -3.74 8.70 -2.93
CA ALA A 11 -4.16 8.56 -4.32
C ALA A 11 -3.74 9.76 -5.18
N THR A 12 -3.89 10.99 -4.65
CA THR A 12 -3.42 12.21 -5.30
C THR A 12 -1.92 12.18 -5.53
N GLY A 13 -1.14 11.76 -4.53
CA GLY A 13 0.31 11.58 -4.65
C GLY A 13 0.69 10.59 -5.76
N GLN A 14 -0.01 9.47 -5.91
CA GLN A 14 0.23 8.49 -6.97
C GLN A 14 0.04 9.08 -8.37
N VAL A 15 -1.02 9.87 -8.57
CA VAL A 15 -1.27 10.55 -9.85
C VAL A 15 -0.17 11.57 -10.15
N MET A 16 0.30 12.33 -9.14
CA MET A 16 1.40 13.27 -9.31
C MET A 16 2.71 12.56 -9.68
N ILE A 17 3.05 11.46 -9.00
CA ILE A 17 4.25 10.65 -9.29
C ILE A 17 4.24 10.13 -10.73
N ARG A 18 3.09 9.66 -11.22
CA ARG A 18 2.94 9.19 -12.59
C ARG A 18 3.28 10.27 -13.62
N ASN A 19 2.96 11.52 -13.34
CA ASN A 19 3.20 12.65 -14.24
C ASN A 19 4.66 13.13 -14.26
N LEU A 20 5.51 12.67 -13.34
CA LEU A 20 6.94 12.98 -13.28
C LEU A 20 7.71 12.16 -14.33
N LYS A 21 7.82 12.67 -15.56
CA LYS A 21 8.37 11.92 -16.70
C LYS A 21 9.87 11.65 -16.62
N ASN A 22 10.66 12.50 -15.94
CA ASN A 22 12.13 12.46 -15.99
C ASN A 22 12.83 12.05 -14.69
N ILE A 23 12.08 11.60 -13.68
CA ILE A 23 12.63 11.23 -12.37
C ILE A 23 12.49 9.71 -12.18
N LYS A 24 13.58 9.04 -11.79
CA LYS A 24 13.55 7.60 -11.49
C LYS A 24 12.69 7.33 -10.24
N GLY A 25 11.96 6.20 -10.19
CA GLY A 25 11.11 5.85 -9.05
C GLY A 25 11.85 5.88 -7.69
N MET A 26 13.11 5.44 -7.67
CA MET A 26 13.96 5.49 -6.47
C MET A 26 14.26 6.94 -6.01
N GLN A 27 14.45 7.86 -6.94
CA GLN A 27 14.65 9.29 -6.61
C GLN A 27 13.39 9.90 -5.99
N VAL A 28 12.21 9.53 -6.49
CA VAL A 28 10.93 9.97 -5.91
C VAL A 28 10.82 9.48 -4.46
N THR A 29 11.09 8.20 -4.21
CA THR A 29 11.05 7.64 -2.85
C THR A 29 12.05 8.34 -1.92
N ALA A 30 13.28 8.60 -2.40
CA ALA A 30 14.29 9.32 -1.62
C ALA A 30 13.84 10.74 -1.25
N TRP A 31 13.28 11.50 -2.19
CA TRP A 31 12.76 12.84 -1.90
C TRP A 31 11.59 12.84 -0.95
N ILE A 32 10.65 11.89 -1.10
CA ILE A 32 9.56 11.72 -0.15
C ILE A 32 10.10 11.49 1.26
N ALA A 33 11.10 10.61 1.42
CA ALA A 33 11.71 10.33 2.71
C ALA A 33 12.39 11.58 3.31
N VAL A 34 13.15 12.33 2.51
CA VAL A 34 13.80 13.58 2.94
C VAL A 34 12.81 14.59 3.51
N PHE A 35 11.63 14.71 2.92
CA PHE A 35 10.60 15.63 3.42
C PHE A 35 9.74 15.02 4.53
N ALA A 36 9.47 13.73 4.52
CA ALA A 36 8.64 13.08 5.54
C ALA A 36 9.34 12.97 6.90
N VAL A 37 10.64 12.65 6.91
CA VAL A 37 11.41 12.43 8.15
C VAL A 37 11.36 13.64 9.08
N PRO A 38 11.71 14.87 8.67
CA PRO A 38 11.66 16.03 9.58
C PRO A 38 10.23 16.35 10.05
N GLN A 39 9.22 16.12 9.21
CA GLN A 39 7.82 16.32 9.62
C GLN A 39 7.42 15.33 10.70
N LEU A 40 7.75 14.04 10.55
CA LEU A 40 7.46 13.01 11.55
C LEU A 40 8.20 13.27 12.87
N PHE A 41 9.47 13.65 12.81
CA PHE A 41 10.23 14.03 14.00
C PHE A 41 9.62 15.23 14.72
N THR A 42 9.19 16.24 13.98
CA THR A 42 8.54 17.42 14.56
C THR A 42 7.21 17.05 15.21
N MET A 43 6.40 16.21 14.53
CA MET A 43 5.13 15.75 15.08
C MET A 43 5.34 14.91 16.33
N SER A 44 6.28 13.97 16.32
CA SER A 44 6.62 13.18 17.50
C SER A 44 7.08 14.05 18.65
N ALA A 45 7.94 15.07 18.42
CA ALA A 45 8.41 15.98 19.46
C ALA A 45 7.31 16.85 20.07
N ILE A 46 6.22 17.12 19.33
CA ILE A 46 5.10 17.95 19.79
C ILE A 46 4.03 17.12 20.51
N PHE A 47 3.73 15.93 20.02
CA PHE A 47 2.57 15.15 20.44
C PHE A 47 2.89 13.92 21.28
N GLU A 48 4.16 13.54 21.38
CA GLU A 48 4.59 12.34 22.10
C GLU A 48 5.61 12.72 23.17
N ASP A 49 5.63 11.93 24.27
CA ASP A 49 6.58 12.02 25.35
C ASP A 49 7.30 10.68 25.53
N GLY A 50 8.52 10.70 26.10
CA GLY A 50 9.24 9.48 26.47
C GLY A 50 9.98 8.80 25.30
N GLN A 51 10.22 9.47 24.17
CA GLN A 51 10.91 8.90 22.99
C GLN A 51 12.31 8.39 23.35
N ILE A 52 13.06 9.13 24.20
CA ILE A 52 14.44 8.78 24.56
C ILE A 52 14.45 7.51 25.41
N GLU A 53 13.52 7.38 26.35
CA GLU A 53 13.34 6.20 27.18
C GLU A 53 12.95 5.00 26.33
N ALA A 54 11.97 5.16 25.44
CA ALA A 54 11.54 4.11 24.51
C ALA A 54 12.68 3.62 23.62
N ILE A 55 13.55 4.50 23.15
CA ILE A 55 14.74 4.13 22.36
C ILE A 55 15.75 3.35 23.20
N LYS A 56 15.97 3.74 24.45
CA LYS A 56 16.94 3.08 25.34
C LYS A 56 16.47 1.70 25.81
N GLU A 57 15.16 1.55 26.01
CA GLU A 57 14.55 0.30 26.51
C GLU A 57 14.15 -0.65 25.37
N ALA A 58 14.26 -0.23 24.11
CA ALA A 58 13.89 -1.03 22.97
C ALA A 58 14.71 -2.32 22.85
N ALA A 59 14.02 -3.46 22.84
CA ALA A 59 14.65 -4.75 22.62
C ALA A 59 15.33 -4.83 21.25
N PRO A 60 16.40 -5.61 21.08
CA PRO A 60 17.10 -5.76 19.80
C PRO A 60 16.17 -6.15 18.63
N LEU A 61 15.12 -6.91 18.90
CA LEU A 61 14.11 -7.30 17.91
C LEU A 61 13.39 -6.08 17.32
N VAL A 62 13.14 -5.03 18.11
CA VAL A 62 12.50 -3.80 17.64
C VAL A 62 13.38 -3.11 16.59
N TRP A 63 14.69 -3.06 16.81
CA TRP A 63 15.63 -2.49 15.85
C TRP A 63 15.69 -3.26 14.55
N TRP A 64 15.68 -4.59 14.61
CA TRP A 64 15.57 -5.42 13.40
C TRP A 64 14.26 -5.20 12.66
N ALA A 65 13.15 -5.05 13.39
CA ALA A 65 11.85 -4.72 12.78
C ALA A 65 11.88 -3.35 12.08
N VAL A 66 12.47 -2.33 12.71
CA VAL A 66 12.62 -0.98 12.12
C VAL A 66 13.46 -1.04 10.85
N VAL A 67 14.60 -1.73 10.85
CA VAL A 67 15.44 -1.90 9.66
C VAL A 67 14.69 -2.63 8.55
N TYR A 68 13.99 -3.72 8.89
CA TYR A 68 13.19 -4.47 7.92
C TYR A 68 12.09 -3.59 7.30
N LEU A 69 11.34 -2.87 8.11
CA LEU A 69 10.27 -1.97 7.65
C LEU A 69 10.83 -0.82 6.80
N GLY A 70 11.95 -0.23 7.19
CA GLY A 70 12.58 0.87 6.45
C GLY A 70 13.19 0.42 5.13
N VAL A 71 14.00 -0.64 5.14
CA VAL A 71 14.76 -1.08 3.95
C VAL A 71 13.91 -1.96 3.04
N VAL A 72 13.30 -3.02 3.57
CA VAL A 72 12.61 -4.00 2.73
C VAL A 72 11.23 -3.50 2.35
N MET A 73 10.41 -3.11 3.33
CA MET A 73 9.03 -2.72 3.05
C MET A 73 8.94 -1.34 2.42
N THR A 74 9.68 -0.36 2.93
CA THR A 74 9.59 1.01 2.44
C THR A 74 10.50 1.24 1.23
N ALA A 75 11.82 1.15 1.37
CA ALA A 75 12.71 1.52 0.27
C ALA A 75 12.55 0.59 -0.94
N PHE A 76 12.64 -0.73 -0.73
CA PHE A 76 12.53 -1.70 -1.81
C PHE A 76 11.08 -1.86 -2.31
N GLY A 77 10.09 -1.89 -1.41
CA GLY A 77 8.68 -1.98 -1.78
C GLY A 77 8.22 -0.79 -2.62
N TYR A 78 8.53 0.44 -2.20
CA TYR A 78 8.21 1.63 -3.00
C TYR A 78 9.03 1.74 -4.28
N PHE A 79 10.27 1.27 -4.30
CA PHE A 79 11.03 1.18 -5.55
C PHE A 79 10.32 0.29 -6.58
N LEU A 80 9.89 -0.89 -6.18
CA LEU A 80 9.14 -1.80 -7.04
C LEU A 80 7.81 -1.18 -7.49
N TRP A 81 7.05 -0.63 -6.54
CA TRP A 81 5.77 0.00 -6.81
C TRP A 81 5.91 1.18 -7.78
N ASN A 82 6.80 2.10 -7.50
CA ASN A 82 7.02 3.27 -8.37
C ASN A 82 7.51 2.87 -9.76
N THR A 83 8.29 1.79 -9.87
CA THR A 83 8.70 1.25 -11.16
C THR A 83 7.51 0.67 -11.92
N LEU A 84 6.63 -0.04 -11.22
CA LEU A 84 5.45 -0.66 -11.79
C LEU A 84 4.45 0.36 -12.34
N ILE A 85 4.06 1.37 -11.54
CA ILE A 85 3.11 2.40 -11.96
C ILE A 85 3.63 3.34 -13.06
N ARG A 86 4.95 3.38 -13.27
CA ARG A 86 5.55 4.16 -14.36
C ARG A 86 5.57 3.42 -15.68
N ASN A 87 5.62 2.10 -15.65
CA ASN A 87 5.71 1.26 -16.83
C ASN A 87 4.34 0.70 -17.28
N HIS A 88 3.33 0.79 -16.42
CA HIS A 88 1.98 0.27 -16.67
C HIS A 88 0.93 1.32 -16.32
N ASP A 89 -0.26 1.18 -16.87
CA ASP A 89 -1.38 2.03 -16.47
C ASP A 89 -1.81 1.73 -15.03
N VAL A 90 -2.06 2.80 -14.27
CA VAL A 90 -2.47 2.66 -12.84
C VAL A 90 -3.77 1.86 -12.73
N GLY A 91 -4.67 2.00 -13.72
CA GLY A 91 -5.91 1.22 -13.78
C GLY A 91 -5.68 -0.29 -13.86
N ASP A 92 -4.60 -0.73 -14.49
CA ASP A 92 -4.24 -2.15 -14.60
C ASP A 92 -3.56 -2.68 -13.35
N VAL A 93 -2.82 -1.81 -12.64
CA VAL A 93 -2.00 -2.19 -11.49
C VAL A 93 -2.74 -2.04 -10.16
N ALA A 94 -3.56 -0.99 -10.03
CA ALA A 94 -4.27 -0.67 -8.79
C ALA A 94 -5.16 -1.81 -8.25
N PRO A 95 -5.84 -2.63 -9.09
CA PRO A 95 -6.64 -3.75 -8.60
C PRO A 95 -5.84 -4.76 -7.77
N TYR A 96 -4.54 -4.92 -8.06
CA TYR A 96 -3.68 -5.84 -7.28
C TYR A 96 -3.45 -5.40 -5.84
N LEU A 97 -3.59 -4.09 -5.53
CA LEU A 97 -3.53 -3.59 -4.16
C LEU A 97 -4.68 -4.11 -3.29
N LEU A 98 -5.79 -4.49 -3.90
CA LEU A 98 -6.92 -5.08 -3.17
C LEU A 98 -6.59 -6.46 -2.59
N PHE A 99 -5.50 -7.11 -3.02
CA PHE A 99 -5.01 -8.34 -2.39
C PHE A 99 -4.29 -8.09 -1.05
N LEU A 100 -3.84 -6.86 -0.76
CA LEU A 100 -3.13 -6.55 0.49
C LEU A 100 -3.91 -6.96 1.75
N PRO A 101 -5.21 -6.64 1.90
CA PRO A 101 -5.99 -7.09 3.06
C PRO A 101 -6.08 -8.62 3.16
N LEU A 102 -6.11 -9.32 2.02
CA LEU A 102 -6.14 -10.78 2.01
C LEU A 102 -4.82 -11.37 2.48
N PHE A 103 -3.68 -10.87 1.97
CA PHE A 103 -2.37 -11.29 2.44
C PHE A 103 -2.14 -10.97 3.91
N SER A 104 -2.64 -9.82 4.39
CA SER A 104 -2.62 -9.46 5.82
C SER A 104 -3.42 -10.45 6.66
N LEU A 105 -4.63 -10.82 6.22
CA LEU A 105 -5.47 -11.81 6.89
C LEU A 105 -4.79 -13.19 6.96
N PHE A 106 -4.25 -13.67 5.84
CA PHE A 106 -3.51 -14.94 5.81
C PHE A 106 -2.27 -14.90 6.70
N GLY A 107 -1.54 -13.77 6.70
CA GLY A 107 -0.39 -13.57 7.58
C GLY A 107 -0.77 -13.64 9.06
N GLY A 108 -1.86 -12.97 9.46
CA GLY A 108 -2.38 -13.02 10.83
C GLY A 108 -2.74 -14.44 11.26
N ILE A 109 -3.43 -15.21 10.40
CA ILE A 109 -3.79 -16.60 10.69
C ILE A 109 -2.55 -17.49 10.83
N ILE A 110 -1.61 -17.42 9.88
CA ILE A 110 -0.49 -18.36 9.79
C ILE A 110 0.59 -18.05 10.83
N PHE A 111 0.95 -16.78 11.01
CA PHE A 111 2.08 -16.37 11.84
C PHE A 111 1.69 -15.97 13.26
N LEU A 112 0.47 -15.45 13.45
CA LEU A 112 -0.01 -14.96 14.75
C LEU A 112 -1.04 -15.90 15.38
N GLY A 113 -1.50 -16.93 14.64
CA GLY A 113 -2.54 -17.86 15.13
C GLY A 113 -3.90 -17.21 15.34
N GLU A 114 -4.17 -16.08 14.66
CA GLU A 114 -5.42 -15.37 14.77
C GLU A 114 -6.58 -16.21 14.17
N SER A 115 -7.70 -16.27 14.86
CA SER A 115 -8.92 -16.88 14.32
C SER A 115 -9.69 -15.85 13.50
N PRO A 116 -9.93 -16.09 12.20
CA PRO A 116 -10.66 -15.15 11.36
C PRO A 116 -12.10 -15.05 11.82
N THR A 117 -12.60 -13.84 12.01
CA THR A 117 -14.01 -13.61 12.32
C THR A 117 -14.87 -13.73 11.07
N PHE A 118 -16.14 -14.09 11.24
CA PHE A 118 -17.08 -14.20 10.12
C PHE A 118 -17.13 -12.93 9.23
N PRO A 119 -17.19 -11.70 9.78
CA PRO A 119 -17.12 -10.48 8.98
C PRO A 119 -15.82 -10.34 8.16
N MET A 120 -14.67 -10.80 8.67
CA MET A 120 -13.41 -10.77 7.94
C MET A 120 -13.43 -11.71 6.73
N LEU A 121 -14.02 -12.89 6.87
CA LEU A 121 -14.17 -13.83 5.75
C LEU A 121 -15.11 -13.29 4.68
N VAL A 122 -16.24 -12.70 5.07
CA VAL A 122 -17.18 -12.08 4.14
C VAL A 122 -16.51 -10.90 3.42
N GLY A 123 -15.81 -10.04 4.15
CA GLY A 123 -15.04 -8.93 3.55
C GLY A 123 -13.99 -9.40 2.55
N GLY A 124 -13.26 -10.47 2.87
CA GLY A 124 -12.30 -11.11 1.97
C GLY A 124 -12.94 -11.63 0.68
N LEU A 125 -14.09 -12.28 0.78
CA LEU A 125 -14.85 -12.73 -0.40
C LEU A 125 -15.34 -11.57 -1.26
N VAL A 126 -15.86 -10.50 -0.66
CA VAL A 126 -16.27 -9.29 -1.40
C VAL A 126 -15.10 -8.67 -2.15
N ILE A 127 -13.91 -8.60 -1.52
CA ILE A 127 -12.69 -8.12 -2.18
C ILE A 127 -12.33 -9.00 -3.38
N LEU A 128 -12.33 -10.33 -3.23
CA LEU A 128 -12.04 -11.26 -4.32
C LEU A 128 -13.01 -11.13 -5.49
N CYS A 129 -14.30 -10.99 -5.20
CA CYS A 129 -15.32 -10.75 -6.22
C CYS A 129 -15.08 -9.40 -6.93
N GLY A 130 -14.75 -8.34 -6.20
CA GLY A 130 -14.44 -7.03 -6.75
C GLY A 130 -13.22 -7.06 -7.69
N VAL A 131 -12.13 -7.69 -7.27
CA VAL A 131 -10.93 -7.89 -8.09
C VAL A 131 -11.26 -8.71 -9.34
N GLY A 132 -12.01 -9.81 -9.17
CA GLY A 132 -12.45 -10.65 -10.28
C GLY A 132 -13.22 -9.86 -11.34
N LEU A 133 -14.17 -9.02 -10.92
CA LEU A 133 -14.97 -8.18 -11.81
C LEU A 133 -14.12 -7.16 -12.59
N ILE A 134 -13.10 -6.58 -11.96
CA ILE A 134 -12.23 -5.58 -12.61
C ILE A 134 -11.24 -6.26 -13.55
N THR A 135 -10.76 -7.46 -13.21
CA THR A 135 -9.70 -8.16 -13.96
C THR A 135 -10.28 -8.93 -15.18
N ILE A 136 -11.58 -9.20 -15.21
CA ILE A 136 -12.21 -9.86 -16.38
C ILE A 136 -12.21 -8.87 -17.55
N PRO A 137 -11.52 -9.21 -18.66
CA PRO A 137 -11.49 -8.33 -19.82
C PRO A 137 -12.91 -8.14 -20.38
N THR A 138 -13.26 -6.90 -20.69
CA THR A 138 -14.57 -6.51 -21.26
C THR A 138 -14.96 -7.25 -22.54
N SER A 139 -14.01 -7.92 -23.17
CA SER A 139 -14.28 -8.82 -24.31
C SER A 139 -15.19 -10.00 -23.94
N VAL A 140 -15.19 -10.45 -22.69
CA VAL A 140 -16.05 -11.55 -22.22
C VAL A 140 -17.51 -11.08 -22.11
N PHE A 141 -17.76 -9.80 -21.81
CA PHE A 141 -19.09 -9.22 -21.73
C PHE A 141 -19.68 -8.83 -23.10
N ARG A 142 -18.90 -8.91 -24.18
CA ARG A 142 -19.36 -8.63 -25.55
C ARG A 142 -20.06 -9.81 -26.24
N PHE A 143 -20.33 -10.88 -25.55
CA PHE A 143 -21.20 -11.95 -26.05
C PHE A 143 -22.66 -11.54 -25.90
N GLY A 144 -23.23 -10.85 -26.93
CA GLY A 144 -24.68 -10.71 -26.99
C GLY A 144 -25.26 -9.60 -27.87
N PHE A 145 -24.46 -8.69 -28.42
CA PHE A 145 -25.01 -7.71 -29.38
C PHE A 145 -24.35 -7.82 -30.77
N LYS A 146 -24.55 -8.94 -31.45
CA LYS A 146 -24.50 -8.96 -32.91
C LYS A 146 -25.82 -8.36 -33.40
N SER A 147 -25.86 -7.03 -33.62
CA SER A 147 -26.86 -6.40 -34.44
C SER A 147 -26.76 -6.98 -35.85
N LYS A 148 -27.75 -7.76 -36.23
CA LYS A 148 -27.98 -8.10 -37.64
C LYS A 148 -28.27 -6.78 -38.38
N LYS A 149 -27.41 -6.43 -39.31
CA LYS A 149 -27.76 -5.66 -40.51
C LYS A 149 -27.56 -6.55 -41.71
#